data_3e9e614153bab37042519d74d96107ce
#
_entry.id   3e9e614153bab37042519d74d96107ce
#
_cell.length_a   1.000
_cell.length_b   1.000
_cell.length_c   1.000
_cell.angle_alpha   90.00
_cell.angle_beta   90.00
_cell.angle_gamma   90.00
#
_symmetry.space_group_name_H-M   'P 1'
#
loop_
_entity.id
_entity.type
_entity.pdbx_description
1 polymer ?
#
loop_
_entity_poly.entity_id
_entity_poly.type
_entity_poly.pdbx_seq_one_letter_code
_entity_poly.pdbx_strand_id
1 'polypeptide(L)'
;MIRQWEAQIRCKGYPAQRKTFETKSEAQAWARMIESEIDRGIFVSRVEAERTAFHQLIDRYISEIAPKHRGAYSEIKRLEALKRHPLATRIVATLTSFDFASYRDERLKIHKGNTVKRELALFQCVIEVARREWGIHLAENPVRMVSRPSYNDERSRRLDPVEEQYILSALELRERRADGTYADASHNPWIRPIIQLAIETAMRRGEIFELRWKHVNLDRRTAHLPATKNGLPRTAPL
;
A
#
# COMPACT_ATOMS: atom_id res chain seq x y z
N MET A 1 -21.98 38.20 -20.21
CA MET A 1 -21.13 37.18 -20.84
C MET A 1 -19.69 37.49 -20.47
N ILE A 2 -19.03 36.61 -19.73
CA ILE A 2 -17.59 36.72 -19.43
C ILE A 2 -16.87 36.28 -20.72
N ARG A 3 -16.09 37.17 -21.33
CA ARG A 3 -15.26 36.83 -22.48
C ARG A 3 -14.12 35.94 -22.01
N GLN A 4 -14.04 34.71 -22.50
CA GLN A 4 -12.92 33.80 -22.27
C GLN A 4 -12.02 33.81 -23.53
N TRP A 5 -10.71 33.62 -23.25
CA TRP A 5 -9.69 33.54 -24.29
C TRP A 5 -9.15 32.11 -24.35
N GLU A 6 -9.26 31.49 -25.55
CA GLU A 6 -8.67 30.17 -25.79
C GLU A 6 -7.33 30.34 -26.50
N ALA A 7 -6.26 29.76 -25.90
CA ALA A 7 -4.98 29.60 -26.57
C ALA A 7 -4.88 28.18 -27.14
N GLN A 8 -4.48 28.08 -28.40
CA GLN A 8 -4.27 26.82 -29.10
C GLN A 8 -2.86 26.82 -29.74
N ILE A 9 -2.03 25.82 -29.39
CA ILE A 9 -0.69 25.64 -29.90
C ILE A 9 -0.63 24.34 -30.70
N ARG A 10 -0.12 24.41 -31.91
CA ARG A 10 0.09 23.27 -32.82
C ARG A 10 1.51 23.31 -33.36
N CYS A 11 2.37 22.46 -32.86
CA CYS A 11 3.74 22.29 -33.34
C CYS A 11 3.91 20.89 -33.94
N LYS A 12 4.66 20.80 -35.02
CA LYS A 12 4.94 19.52 -35.72
C LYS A 12 5.69 18.59 -34.78
N GLY A 13 5.18 17.38 -34.59
CA GLY A 13 5.81 16.38 -33.70
C GLY A 13 5.34 16.43 -32.24
N TYR A 14 4.46 17.36 -31.88
CA TYR A 14 3.91 17.48 -30.53
C TYR A 14 2.37 17.44 -30.56
N PRO A 15 1.71 16.91 -29.51
CA PRO A 15 0.26 16.94 -29.39
C PRO A 15 -0.24 18.38 -29.27
N ALA A 16 -1.36 18.70 -29.96
CA ALA A 16 -1.97 20.01 -29.86
C ALA A 16 -2.35 20.35 -28.42
N GLN A 17 -1.99 21.53 -27.97
CA GLN A 17 -2.30 22.03 -26.64
C GLN A 17 -3.41 23.09 -26.75
N ARG A 18 -4.41 23.00 -25.82
CA ARG A 18 -5.49 23.99 -25.71
C ARG A 18 -5.72 24.31 -24.25
N LYS A 19 -5.88 25.61 -23.95
CA LYS A 19 -6.26 26.06 -22.62
C LYS A 19 -7.03 27.37 -22.68
N THR A 20 -8.06 27.51 -21.83
CA THR A 20 -8.91 28.69 -21.76
C THR A 20 -8.48 29.56 -20.58
N PHE A 21 -8.50 30.88 -20.76
CA PHE A 21 -8.05 31.88 -19.79
C PHE A 21 -9.09 32.99 -19.67
N GLU A 22 -9.04 33.72 -18.58
CA GLU A 22 -9.90 34.87 -18.34
C GLU A 22 -9.40 36.11 -19.09
N THR A 23 -8.09 36.24 -19.30
CA THR A 23 -7.48 37.37 -19.97
C THR A 23 -6.62 36.95 -21.17
N LYS A 24 -6.53 37.87 -22.16
CA LYS A 24 -5.66 37.70 -23.35
C LYS A 24 -4.19 37.58 -22.95
N SER A 25 -3.78 38.37 -21.96
CA SER A 25 -2.39 38.40 -21.49
C SER A 25 -1.95 37.05 -20.91
N GLU A 26 -2.81 36.40 -20.12
CA GLU A 26 -2.55 35.05 -19.61
C GLU A 26 -2.45 34.01 -20.70
N ALA A 27 -3.38 34.05 -21.68
CA ALA A 27 -3.36 33.17 -22.84
C ALA A 27 -2.05 33.29 -23.64
N GLN A 28 -1.58 34.52 -23.87
CA GLN A 28 -0.34 34.77 -24.57
C GLN A 28 0.91 34.39 -23.76
N ALA A 29 0.91 34.62 -22.45
CA ALA A 29 1.99 34.20 -21.58
C ALA A 29 2.15 32.69 -21.52
N TRP A 30 1.02 31.99 -21.42
CA TRP A 30 0.98 30.52 -21.45
C TRP A 30 1.47 29.98 -22.81
N ALA A 31 1.02 30.56 -23.94
CA ALA A 31 1.45 30.13 -25.25
C ALA A 31 2.97 30.25 -25.44
N ARG A 32 3.55 31.40 -25.07
CA ARG A 32 5.00 31.63 -25.15
C ARG A 32 5.80 30.65 -24.25
N MET A 33 5.27 30.31 -23.08
CA MET A 33 5.91 29.33 -22.19
C MET A 33 5.96 27.94 -22.85
N ILE A 34 4.84 27.46 -23.38
CA ILE A 34 4.76 26.15 -24.05
C ILE A 34 5.63 26.11 -25.31
N GLU A 35 5.59 27.13 -26.15
CA GLU A 35 6.46 27.25 -27.35
C GLU A 35 7.95 27.19 -26.94
N SER A 36 8.35 27.91 -25.91
CA SER A 36 9.71 27.87 -25.39
C SER A 36 10.11 26.50 -24.83
N GLU A 37 9.20 25.77 -24.18
CA GLU A 37 9.46 24.39 -23.73
C GLU A 37 9.64 23.45 -24.94
N ILE A 38 8.83 23.62 -25.98
CA ILE A 38 8.92 22.84 -27.23
C ILE A 38 10.24 23.10 -27.96
N ASP A 39 10.61 24.37 -28.13
CA ASP A 39 11.85 24.78 -28.82
C ASP A 39 13.10 24.24 -28.11
N ARG A 40 13.06 24.14 -26.79
CA ARG A 40 14.14 23.55 -25.99
C ARG A 40 14.09 22.01 -25.94
N GLY A 41 13.08 21.37 -26.53
CA GLY A 41 12.90 19.91 -26.50
C GLY A 41 12.57 19.34 -25.11
N ILE A 42 12.13 20.18 -24.16
CA ILE A 42 11.80 19.79 -22.79
C ILE A 42 10.29 19.78 -22.51
N PHE A 43 9.48 20.02 -23.56
CA PHE A 43 8.04 20.03 -23.41
C PHE A 43 7.50 18.68 -23.01
N VAL A 44 6.72 18.66 -21.94
CA VAL A 44 5.95 17.49 -21.51
C VAL A 44 4.49 17.90 -21.27
N SER A 45 3.55 17.18 -21.91
CA SER A 45 2.14 17.46 -21.77
C SER A 45 1.67 17.27 -20.33
N ARG A 46 1.07 18.30 -19.75
CA ARG A 46 0.49 18.26 -18.38
C ARG A 46 -1.02 17.99 -18.39
N VAL A 47 -1.61 17.87 -19.59
CA VAL A 47 -3.06 17.74 -19.77
C VAL A 47 -3.65 16.58 -18.99
N GLU A 48 -2.99 15.43 -19.02
CA GLU A 48 -3.47 14.25 -18.28
C GLU A 48 -3.45 14.47 -16.75
N ALA A 49 -2.39 15.09 -16.22
CA ALA A 49 -2.31 15.41 -14.79
C ALA A 49 -3.37 16.44 -14.36
N GLU A 50 -3.72 17.39 -15.24
CA GLU A 50 -4.73 18.43 -15.00
C GLU A 50 -6.18 17.90 -15.08
N ARG A 51 -6.41 16.76 -15.73
CA ARG A 51 -7.74 16.18 -15.92
C ARG A 51 -8.02 14.97 -15.03
N THR A 52 -6.97 14.32 -14.54
CA THR A 52 -7.08 13.09 -13.76
C THR A 52 -7.22 13.40 -12.28
N ALA A 53 -8.25 12.86 -11.63
CA ALA A 53 -8.38 12.88 -10.19
C ALA A 53 -7.55 11.76 -9.55
N PHE A 54 -7.07 11.96 -8.33
CA PHE A 54 -6.16 11.01 -7.69
C PHE A 54 -6.80 9.64 -7.45
N HIS A 55 -8.12 9.57 -7.17
CA HIS A 55 -8.83 8.28 -7.05
C HIS A 55 -8.76 7.45 -8.35
N GLN A 56 -8.74 8.09 -9.52
CA GLN A 56 -8.64 7.39 -10.80
C GLN A 56 -7.27 6.71 -10.96
N LEU A 57 -6.20 7.33 -10.46
CA LEU A 57 -4.88 6.68 -10.40
C LEU A 57 -4.88 5.50 -9.43
N ILE A 58 -5.54 5.64 -8.28
CA ILE A 58 -5.68 4.56 -7.31
C ILE A 58 -6.47 3.38 -7.94
N ASP A 59 -7.57 3.65 -8.64
CA ASP A 59 -8.37 2.62 -9.31
C ASP A 59 -7.56 1.87 -10.37
N ARG A 60 -6.82 2.61 -11.18
CA ARG A 60 -5.94 2.03 -12.19
C ARG A 60 -4.83 1.19 -11.55
N TYR A 61 -4.24 1.65 -10.46
CA TYR A 61 -3.23 0.89 -9.71
C TYR A 61 -3.81 -0.41 -9.13
N ILE A 62 -5.02 -0.37 -8.58
CA ILE A 62 -5.73 -1.54 -8.06
C ILE A 62 -5.97 -2.57 -9.16
N SER A 63 -6.30 -2.14 -10.38
CA SER A 63 -6.59 -3.05 -11.50
C SER A 63 -5.34 -3.61 -12.20
N GLU A 64 -4.32 -2.78 -12.42
CA GLU A 64 -3.19 -3.13 -13.29
C GLU A 64 -1.93 -3.59 -12.52
N ILE A 65 -1.69 -3.05 -11.34
CA ILE A 65 -0.42 -3.22 -10.60
C ILE A 65 -0.58 -4.11 -9.37
N ALA A 66 -1.52 -3.78 -8.48
CA ALA A 66 -1.68 -4.47 -7.20
C ALA A 66 -1.89 -6.00 -7.34
N PRO A 67 -2.62 -6.54 -8.35
CA PRO A 67 -2.80 -7.98 -8.50
C PRO A 67 -1.51 -8.77 -8.73
N LYS A 68 -0.47 -8.10 -9.23
CA LYS A 68 0.85 -8.73 -9.49
C LYS A 68 1.66 -8.91 -8.20
N HIS A 69 1.25 -8.30 -7.10
CA HIS A 69 1.96 -8.35 -5.84
C HIS A 69 1.54 -9.54 -4.98
N ARG A 70 2.48 -10.16 -4.30
CA ARG A 70 2.22 -11.30 -3.39
C ARG A 70 1.20 -10.97 -2.28
N GLY A 71 1.10 -9.71 -1.87
CA GLY A 71 0.17 -9.21 -0.85
C GLY A 71 -1.04 -8.48 -1.40
N ALA A 72 -1.44 -8.74 -2.66
CA ALA A 72 -2.46 -8.02 -3.42
C ALA A 72 -3.74 -7.73 -2.63
N TYR A 73 -4.32 -8.74 -1.98
CA TYR A 73 -5.57 -8.58 -1.24
C TYR A 73 -5.51 -7.49 -0.18
N SER A 74 -4.49 -7.51 0.68
CA SER A 74 -4.36 -6.53 1.76
C SER A 74 -3.98 -5.14 1.26
N GLU A 75 -3.25 -5.06 0.15
CA GLU A 75 -2.88 -3.82 -0.53
C GLU A 75 -4.11 -3.17 -1.17
N ILE A 76 -4.90 -3.93 -1.93
CA ILE A 76 -6.14 -3.48 -2.56
C ILE A 76 -7.12 -2.97 -1.51
N LYS A 77 -7.38 -3.74 -0.44
CA LYS A 77 -8.30 -3.32 0.64
C LYS A 77 -7.86 -2.01 1.30
N ARG A 78 -6.57 -1.79 1.44
CA ARG A 78 -6.03 -0.55 1.99
C ARG A 78 -6.21 0.61 0.99
N LEU A 79 -5.91 0.40 -0.29
CA LEU A 79 -6.12 1.41 -1.33
C LEU A 79 -7.60 1.79 -1.48
N GLU A 80 -8.53 0.83 -1.42
CA GLU A 80 -9.97 1.09 -1.39
C GLU A 80 -10.40 1.95 -0.20
N ALA A 81 -9.78 1.75 0.97
CA ALA A 81 -10.03 2.60 2.14
C ALA A 81 -9.47 4.01 1.95
N LEU A 82 -8.25 4.14 1.40
CA LEU A 82 -7.60 5.41 1.14
C LEU A 82 -8.34 6.24 0.07
N LYS A 83 -8.95 5.58 -0.91
CA LYS A 83 -9.75 6.22 -1.95
C LYS A 83 -10.95 7.01 -1.41
N ARG A 84 -11.47 6.63 -0.23
CA ARG A 84 -12.59 7.33 0.42
C ARG A 84 -12.21 8.66 1.08
N HIS A 85 -10.91 8.92 1.24
CA HIS A 85 -10.44 10.17 1.83
C HIS A 85 -10.62 11.34 0.84
N PRO A 86 -11.00 12.57 1.30
CA PRO A 86 -11.17 13.74 0.42
C PRO A 86 -9.95 14.07 -0.45
N LEU A 87 -8.74 13.76 0.03
CA LEU A 87 -7.52 13.89 -0.76
C LEU A 87 -7.59 13.16 -2.12
N ALA A 88 -8.30 12.04 -2.19
CA ALA A 88 -8.41 11.24 -3.40
C ALA A 88 -9.29 11.89 -4.50
N THR A 89 -10.13 12.86 -4.15
CA THR A 89 -10.95 13.60 -5.13
C THR A 89 -10.22 14.75 -5.81
N ARG A 90 -9.03 15.11 -5.32
CA ARG A 90 -8.25 16.21 -5.88
C ARG A 90 -7.65 15.85 -7.23
N ILE A 91 -7.50 16.86 -8.08
CA ILE A 91 -6.81 16.75 -9.38
C ILE A 91 -5.32 16.53 -9.12
N VAL A 92 -4.72 15.59 -9.83
CA VAL A 92 -3.34 15.14 -9.61
C VAL A 92 -2.33 16.28 -9.77
N ALA A 93 -2.53 17.17 -10.78
CA ALA A 93 -1.67 18.33 -10.97
C ALA A 93 -1.68 19.35 -9.82
N THR A 94 -2.70 19.32 -8.95
CA THR A 94 -2.85 20.23 -7.80
C THR A 94 -2.36 19.64 -6.49
N LEU A 95 -1.92 18.38 -6.49
CA LEU A 95 -1.43 17.70 -5.30
C LEU A 95 -0.06 18.25 -4.90
N THR A 96 0.05 18.64 -3.65
CA THR A 96 1.28 19.18 -3.05
C THR A 96 1.76 18.32 -1.87
N SER A 97 2.99 18.52 -1.46
CA SER A 97 3.52 17.87 -0.25
C SER A 97 2.75 18.26 1.01
N PHE A 98 2.21 19.49 1.04
CA PHE A 98 1.37 19.98 2.14
C PHE A 98 0.10 19.14 2.31
N ASP A 99 -0.55 18.73 1.22
CA ASP A 99 -1.76 17.91 1.26
C ASP A 99 -1.50 16.54 1.91
N PHE A 100 -0.38 15.92 1.54
CA PHE A 100 0.02 14.64 2.13
C PHE A 100 0.55 14.79 3.57
N ALA A 101 1.14 15.92 3.92
CA ALA A 101 1.51 16.22 5.30
C ALA A 101 0.26 16.41 6.17
N SER A 102 -0.74 17.16 5.69
CA SER A 102 -2.03 17.33 6.37
C SER A 102 -2.75 16.00 6.55
N TYR A 103 -2.78 15.16 5.51
CA TYR A 103 -3.28 13.79 5.59
C TYR A 103 -2.55 12.98 6.67
N ARG A 104 -1.22 13.01 6.69
CA ARG A 104 -0.41 12.33 7.71
C ARG A 104 -0.83 12.75 9.12
N ASP A 105 -0.91 14.06 9.36
CA ASP A 105 -1.17 14.63 10.70
C ASP A 105 -2.60 14.33 11.16
N GLU A 106 -3.57 14.34 10.26
CA GLU A 106 -4.94 13.89 10.52
C GLU A 106 -4.98 12.41 10.91
N ARG A 107 -4.32 11.56 10.12
CA ARG A 107 -4.32 10.11 10.36
C ARG A 107 -3.58 9.72 11.64
N LEU A 108 -2.55 10.46 12.04
CA LEU A 108 -1.82 10.22 13.29
C LEU A 108 -2.66 10.46 14.54
N LYS A 109 -3.76 11.21 14.48
CA LYS A 109 -4.68 11.40 15.61
C LYS A 109 -5.42 10.11 15.98
N ILE A 110 -5.61 9.19 15.03
CA ILE A 110 -6.44 7.99 15.17
C ILE A 110 -5.69 6.69 14.87
N HIS A 111 -4.51 6.74 14.26
CA HIS A 111 -3.73 5.57 13.87
C HIS A 111 -2.28 5.65 14.31
N LYS A 112 -1.66 4.49 14.57
CA LYS A 112 -0.23 4.38 14.88
C LYS A 112 0.63 4.79 13.69
N GLY A 113 1.80 5.37 13.96
CA GLY A 113 2.76 5.84 12.96
C GLY A 113 3.11 4.81 11.88
N ASN A 114 3.21 3.51 12.24
CA ASN A 114 3.47 2.45 11.25
C ASN A 114 2.34 2.31 10.21
N THR A 115 1.08 2.47 10.62
CA THR A 115 -0.06 2.43 9.69
C THR A 115 0.02 3.60 8.72
N VAL A 116 0.22 4.82 9.22
CA VAL A 116 0.32 6.03 8.41
C VAL A 116 1.54 5.97 7.47
N LYS A 117 2.67 5.47 7.95
CA LYS A 117 3.86 5.25 7.10
C LYS A 117 3.57 4.34 5.91
N ARG A 118 2.80 3.26 6.12
CA ARG A 118 2.39 2.34 5.03
C ARG A 118 1.39 2.98 4.07
N GLU A 119 0.46 3.79 4.56
CA GLU A 119 -0.49 4.54 3.73
C GLU A 119 0.24 5.52 2.81
N LEU A 120 1.16 6.32 3.36
CA LEU A 120 2.00 7.22 2.58
C LEU A 120 2.89 6.49 1.57
N ALA A 121 3.40 5.30 1.90
CA ALA A 121 4.16 4.48 0.95
C ALA A 121 3.30 4.03 -0.23
N LEU A 122 2.04 3.66 -0.01
CA LEU A 122 1.12 3.31 -1.09
C LEU A 122 0.82 4.52 -2.00
N PHE A 123 0.54 5.69 -1.44
CA PHE A 123 0.36 6.91 -2.23
C PHE A 123 1.60 7.23 -3.07
N GLN A 124 2.79 7.09 -2.47
CA GLN A 124 4.04 7.30 -3.19
C GLN A 124 4.18 6.32 -4.36
N CYS A 125 3.84 5.03 -4.16
CA CYS A 125 3.89 4.02 -5.23
C CYS A 125 2.91 4.33 -6.36
N VAL A 126 1.65 4.66 -6.04
CA VAL A 126 0.63 5.00 -7.04
C VAL A 126 1.08 6.17 -7.91
N ILE A 127 1.55 7.27 -7.29
CA ILE A 127 2.01 8.45 -8.03
C ILE A 127 3.27 8.14 -8.83
N GLU A 128 4.19 7.35 -8.29
CA GLU A 128 5.44 7.01 -9.00
C GLU A 128 5.18 6.16 -10.24
N VAL A 129 4.27 5.17 -10.16
CA VAL A 129 3.86 4.38 -11.33
C VAL A 129 3.17 5.27 -12.36
N ALA A 130 2.27 6.15 -11.93
CA ALA A 130 1.59 7.08 -12.82
C ALA A 130 2.58 7.99 -13.58
N ARG A 131 3.62 8.45 -12.91
CA ARG A 131 4.68 9.27 -13.51
C ARG A 131 5.54 8.50 -14.51
N ARG A 132 5.89 7.25 -14.20
CA ARG A 132 6.83 6.45 -14.99
C ARG A 132 6.18 5.72 -16.15
N GLU A 133 4.97 5.21 -15.94
CA GLU A 133 4.37 4.24 -16.86
C GLU A 133 3.09 4.76 -17.53
N TRP A 134 2.37 5.74 -16.91
CA TRP A 134 1.07 6.16 -17.42
C TRP A 134 1.06 7.55 -18.08
N GLY A 135 2.23 8.14 -18.25
CA GLY A 135 2.35 9.45 -18.91
C GLY A 135 1.80 10.61 -18.08
N ILE A 136 1.56 10.43 -16.78
CA ILE A 136 1.12 11.50 -15.89
C ILE A 136 2.32 12.34 -15.51
N HIS A 137 2.45 13.51 -16.12
CA HIS A 137 3.58 14.37 -15.84
C HIS A 137 3.40 15.16 -14.55
N LEU A 138 4.25 14.86 -13.57
CA LEU A 138 4.49 15.64 -12.36
C LEU A 138 6.00 15.87 -12.24
N ALA A 139 6.44 17.10 -11.98
CA ALA A 139 7.86 17.43 -11.85
C ALA A 139 8.54 16.51 -10.81
N GLU A 140 7.90 16.32 -9.67
CA GLU A 140 8.34 15.39 -8.64
C GLU A 140 7.14 14.71 -7.96
N ASN A 141 7.42 13.66 -7.20
CA ASN A 141 6.40 12.98 -6.41
C ASN A 141 6.22 13.71 -5.07
N PRO A 142 5.09 14.41 -4.84
CA PRO A 142 4.91 15.25 -3.66
C PRO A 142 4.95 14.47 -2.34
N VAL A 143 4.69 13.15 -2.37
CA VAL A 143 4.75 12.31 -1.16
C VAL A 143 6.18 12.08 -0.68
N ARG A 144 7.18 12.19 -1.56
CA ARG A 144 8.60 12.02 -1.19
C ARG A 144 9.09 13.11 -0.24
N MET A 145 8.54 14.32 -0.37
CA MET A 145 8.90 15.48 0.46
C MET A 145 8.27 15.41 1.87
N VAL A 146 7.35 14.48 2.11
CA VAL A 146 6.68 14.35 3.40
C VAL A 146 7.51 13.51 4.36
N SER A 147 7.83 14.09 5.53
CA SER A 147 8.51 13.36 6.59
C SER A 147 7.69 12.16 7.06
N ARG A 148 8.34 11.01 7.17
CA ARG A 148 7.69 9.77 7.63
C ARG A 148 7.56 9.80 9.15
N PRO A 149 6.41 9.35 9.73
CA PRO A 149 6.29 9.20 11.17
C PRO A 149 7.35 8.23 11.69
N SER A 150 8.05 8.62 12.75
CA SER A 150 8.86 7.68 13.52
C SER A 150 7.94 6.81 14.36
N TYR A 151 8.26 5.55 14.48
CA TYR A 151 7.57 4.64 15.38
C TYR A 151 8.55 3.57 15.85
N ASN A 152 8.44 3.19 17.10
CA ASN A 152 9.08 2.00 17.63
C ASN A 152 7.97 0.97 17.83
N ASP A 153 7.98 -0.09 17.02
CA ASP A 153 6.99 -1.19 17.05
C ASP A 153 7.71 -2.53 17.37
N GLU A 154 8.93 -2.41 17.88
CA GLU A 154 9.72 -3.56 18.27
C GLU A 154 9.10 -4.21 19.50
N ARG A 155 8.69 -5.46 19.35
CA ARG A 155 8.14 -6.25 20.42
C ARG A 155 9.29 -6.97 21.12
N SER A 156 9.63 -6.52 22.32
CA SER A 156 10.65 -7.14 23.17
C SER A 156 10.07 -8.21 24.11
N ARG A 157 8.74 -8.20 24.32
CA ARG A 157 8.08 -9.17 25.20
C ARG A 157 8.15 -10.57 24.60
N ARG A 158 8.72 -11.49 25.36
CA ARG A 158 8.69 -12.94 25.11
C ARG A 158 7.58 -13.57 25.95
N LEU A 159 7.10 -14.73 25.51
CA LEU A 159 6.17 -15.54 26.27
C LEU A 159 6.89 -16.10 27.50
N ASP A 160 6.28 -15.93 28.66
CA ASP A 160 6.76 -16.54 29.92
C ASP A 160 6.33 -18.01 29.96
N PRO A 161 7.14 -18.94 30.56
CA PRO A 161 6.77 -20.35 30.68
C PRO A 161 5.43 -20.59 31.35
N VAL A 162 5.05 -19.78 32.34
CA VAL A 162 3.75 -19.88 33.02
C VAL A 162 2.62 -19.43 32.08
N GLU A 163 2.81 -18.37 31.34
CA GLU A 163 1.85 -17.91 30.31
C GLU A 163 1.67 -18.96 29.22
N GLU A 164 2.74 -19.63 28.79
CA GLU A 164 2.70 -20.73 27.85
C GLU A 164 1.82 -21.86 28.33
N GLN A 165 2.01 -22.31 29.58
CA GLN A 165 1.18 -23.35 30.18
C GLN A 165 -0.29 -22.93 30.26
N TYR A 166 -0.59 -21.69 30.64
CA TYR A 166 -1.96 -21.16 30.66
C TYR A 166 -2.61 -21.19 29.26
N ILE A 167 -1.86 -20.76 28.23
CA ILE A 167 -2.36 -20.78 26.85
C ILE A 167 -2.65 -22.23 26.43
N LEU A 168 -1.71 -23.13 26.65
CA LEU A 168 -1.87 -24.53 26.25
C LEU A 168 -3.02 -25.23 26.99
N SER A 169 -3.19 -24.95 28.31
CA SER A 169 -4.31 -25.47 29.10
C SER A 169 -5.66 -24.91 28.63
N ALA A 170 -5.73 -23.62 28.29
CA ALA A 170 -6.95 -23.00 27.77
C ALA A 170 -7.36 -23.55 26.40
N LEU A 171 -6.42 -24.16 25.67
CA LEU A 171 -6.64 -24.78 24.36
C LEU A 171 -6.89 -26.30 24.42
N GLU A 172 -6.99 -26.88 25.62
CA GLU A 172 -7.38 -28.26 25.76
C GLU A 172 -8.80 -28.47 25.25
N LEU A 173 -9.00 -29.56 24.49
CA LEU A 173 -10.32 -29.95 24.05
C LEU A 173 -11.16 -30.35 25.24
N ARG A 174 -12.29 -29.71 25.41
CA ARG A 174 -13.30 -30.11 26.41
C ARG A 174 -14.46 -30.79 25.74
N GLU A 175 -15.02 -31.75 26.44
CA GLU A 175 -16.21 -32.48 25.98
C GLU A 175 -17.39 -31.54 25.80
N ARG A 176 -18.26 -31.87 24.83
CA ARG A 176 -19.50 -31.18 24.59
C ARG A 176 -20.44 -31.43 25.78
N ARG A 177 -21.00 -30.37 26.36
CA ARG A 177 -22.00 -30.49 27.45
C ARG A 177 -23.26 -31.14 26.95
N ALA A 178 -24.06 -31.72 27.88
CA ALA A 178 -25.34 -32.36 27.56
C ALA A 178 -26.35 -31.40 26.91
N ASP A 179 -26.26 -30.12 27.18
CA ASP A 179 -27.08 -29.04 26.56
C ASP A 179 -26.66 -28.65 25.13
N GLY A 180 -25.64 -29.31 24.60
CA GLY A 180 -25.09 -29.04 23.27
C GLY A 180 -24.10 -27.87 23.21
N THR A 181 -23.90 -27.16 24.29
CA THR A 181 -22.89 -26.12 24.39
C THR A 181 -21.51 -26.71 24.67
N TYR A 182 -20.44 -25.94 24.39
CA TYR A 182 -19.10 -26.32 24.76
C TYR A 182 -18.68 -25.53 26.01
N ALA A 183 -17.92 -26.15 26.88
CA ALA A 183 -17.22 -25.43 27.95
C ALA A 183 -16.26 -24.40 27.31
N ASP A 184 -15.89 -23.34 28.05
CA ASP A 184 -14.99 -22.28 27.62
C ASP A 184 -13.61 -22.81 27.21
N ALA A 185 -13.50 -23.38 26.03
CA ALA A 185 -12.29 -23.99 25.49
C ALA A 185 -12.32 -24.00 23.95
N SER A 186 -11.20 -24.34 23.35
CA SER A 186 -11.10 -24.44 21.87
C SER A 186 -11.91 -25.63 21.34
N HIS A 187 -12.68 -25.39 20.27
CA HIS A 187 -13.40 -26.46 19.55
C HIS A 187 -12.57 -27.05 18.40
N ASN A 188 -11.41 -26.48 18.13
CA ASN A 188 -10.55 -26.92 17.04
C ASN A 188 -9.36 -27.72 17.59
N PRO A 189 -9.30 -29.04 17.33
CA PRO A 189 -8.25 -29.91 17.86
C PRO A 189 -6.84 -29.52 17.36
N TRP A 190 -6.76 -28.78 16.28
CA TRP A 190 -5.49 -28.40 15.67
C TRP A 190 -4.85 -27.14 16.25
N ILE A 191 -5.61 -26.30 16.98
CA ILE A 191 -5.05 -25.01 17.45
C ILE A 191 -3.93 -25.23 18.46
N ARG A 192 -4.11 -26.13 19.44
CA ARG A 192 -3.09 -26.41 20.45
C ARG A 192 -1.78 -26.92 19.84
N PRO A 193 -1.76 -27.99 19.02
CA PRO A 193 -0.50 -28.45 18.40
C PRO A 193 0.09 -27.42 17.42
N ILE A 194 -0.71 -26.60 16.74
CA ILE A 194 -0.20 -25.52 15.89
C ILE A 194 0.52 -24.45 16.71
N ILE A 195 -0.04 -24.04 17.86
CA ILE A 195 0.57 -23.03 18.73
C ILE A 195 1.85 -23.60 19.35
N GLN A 196 1.84 -24.84 19.83
CA GLN A 196 3.01 -25.51 20.37
C GLN A 196 4.12 -25.57 19.32
N LEU A 197 3.83 -26.03 18.12
CA LEU A 197 4.78 -26.04 17.01
C LEU A 197 5.31 -24.64 16.67
N ALA A 198 4.46 -23.61 16.75
CA ALA A 198 4.88 -22.23 16.51
C ALA A 198 5.85 -21.71 17.58
N ILE A 199 5.63 -22.05 18.83
CA ILE A 199 6.51 -21.68 19.97
C ILE A 199 7.87 -22.36 19.81
N GLU A 200 7.88 -23.67 19.61
CA GLU A 200 9.10 -24.49 19.56
C GLU A 200 9.97 -24.17 18.33
N THR A 201 9.34 -23.94 17.16
CA THR A 201 10.06 -23.78 15.90
C THR A 201 10.25 -22.33 15.45
N ALA A 202 9.59 -21.37 16.12
CA ALA A 202 9.49 -19.98 15.69
C ALA A 202 9.03 -19.80 14.22
N MET A 203 8.28 -20.76 13.69
CA MET A 203 7.69 -20.67 12.35
C MET A 203 6.56 -19.64 12.31
N ARG A 204 6.45 -18.94 11.18
CA ARG A 204 5.31 -18.06 10.94
C ARG A 204 4.05 -18.88 10.66
N ARG A 205 2.88 -18.35 11.02
CA ARG A 205 1.59 -19.03 10.76
C ARG A 205 1.47 -19.59 9.33
N GLY A 206 1.80 -18.79 8.31
CA GLY A 206 1.76 -19.23 6.91
C GLY A 206 2.70 -20.39 6.60
N GLU A 207 3.88 -20.39 7.20
CA GLU A 207 4.88 -21.45 7.04
C GLU A 207 4.39 -22.77 7.65
N ILE A 208 3.70 -22.73 8.80
CA ILE A 208 3.10 -23.91 9.46
C ILE A 208 1.96 -24.47 8.59
N PHE A 209 1.07 -23.63 8.05
CA PHE A 209 -0.05 -24.08 7.23
C PHE A 209 0.37 -24.63 5.86
N GLU A 210 1.51 -24.19 5.34
CA GLU A 210 2.07 -24.67 4.07
C GLU A 210 3.00 -25.89 4.25
N LEU A 211 3.30 -26.30 5.50
CA LEU A 211 4.18 -27.43 5.78
C LEU A 211 3.59 -28.73 5.23
N ARG A 212 4.43 -29.52 4.57
CA ARG A 212 4.10 -30.82 3.98
C ARG A 212 5.03 -31.88 4.51
N TRP A 213 4.53 -33.11 4.72
CA TRP A 213 5.33 -34.25 5.18
C TRP A 213 6.60 -34.49 4.36
N LYS A 214 6.56 -34.30 3.05
CA LYS A 214 7.74 -34.40 2.18
C LYS A 214 8.87 -33.44 2.51
N HIS A 215 8.60 -32.41 3.29
CA HIS A 215 9.55 -31.38 3.72
C HIS A 215 10.00 -31.59 5.16
N VAL A 216 9.49 -32.61 5.87
CA VAL A 216 9.81 -32.93 7.25
C VAL A 216 10.78 -34.10 7.28
N ASN A 217 11.89 -33.93 8.00
CA ASN A 217 12.84 -34.99 8.27
C ASN A 217 12.89 -35.21 9.79
N LEU A 218 12.26 -36.31 10.23
CA LEU A 218 12.18 -36.64 11.67
C LEU A 218 13.51 -37.11 12.24
N ASP A 219 14.34 -37.81 11.45
CA ASP A 219 15.65 -38.28 11.91
C ASP A 219 16.58 -37.10 12.22
N ARG A 220 16.54 -36.07 11.37
CA ARG A 220 17.29 -34.82 11.54
C ARG A 220 16.57 -33.78 12.37
N ARG A 221 15.32 -34.04 12.76
CA ARG A 221 14.45 -33.09 13.47
C ARG A 221 14.40 -31.73 12.78
N THR A 222 14.13 -31.71 11.47
CA THR A 222 14.13 -30.49 10.69
C THR A 222 12.94 -30.44 9.74
N ALA A 223 12.43 -29.22 9.52
CA ALA A 223 11.43 -28.94 8.49
C ALA A 223 12.02 -27.95 7.46
N HIS A 224 12.02 -28.34 6.20
CA HIS A 224 12.44 -27.49 5.11
C HIS A 224 11.26 -26.65 4.61
N LEU A 225 11.44 -25.34 4.56
CA LEU A 225 10.45 -24.37 4.09
C LEU A 225 10.92 -23.87 2.73
N PRO A 226 10.33 -24.35 1.62
CA PRO A 226 10.82 -24.05 0.26
C PRO A 226 10.60 -22.58 -0.12
N ALA A 227 9.62 -21.90 0.50
CA ALA A 227 9.37 -20.48 0.32
C ALA A 227 8.97 -19.85 1.63
N THR A 228 9.58 -18.71 1.96
CA THR A 228 9.21 -17.90 3.13
C THR A 228 8.61 -16.56 2.69
N LYS A 229 8.20 -15.72 3.63
CA LYS A 229 7.69 -14.37 3.35
C LYS A 229 8.68 -13.55 2.49
N ASN A 230 9.97 -13.79 2.64
CA ASN A 230 11.02 -13.09 1.89
C ASN A 230 11.38 -13.78 0.56
N GLY A 231 10.69 -14.85 0.18
CA GLY A 231 10.95 -15.61 -1.04
C GLY A 231 12.11 -16.61 -0.96
N LEU A 232 12.93 -16.57 0.09
CA LEU A 232 14.06 -17.47 0.24
C LEU A 232 13.67 -18.73 1.04
N PRO A 233 14.20 -19.91 0.68
CA PRO A 233 13.99 -21.12 1.46
C PRO A 233 14.75 -21.04 2.80
N ARG A 234 14.25 -21.76 3.81
CA ARG A 234 14.97 -21.97 5.07
C ARG A 234 14.62 -23.31 5.67
N THR A 235 15.48 -23.80 6.56
CA THR A 235 15.22 -25.00 7.37
C THR A 235 15.02 -24.55 8.81
N ALA A 236 13.93 -25.03 9.43
CA ALA A 236 13.63 -24.80 10.83
C ALA A 236 13.91 -26.10 11.62
N PRO A 237 14.42 -26.04 12.87
CA PRO A 237 14.45 -27.19 13.76
C PRO A 237 13.02 -27.57 14.20
N LEU A 238 12.83 -28.85 14.51
CA LEU A 238 11.59 -29.42 15.07
C LEU A 238 11.83 -29.87 16.52
#